data_ab2b21ad8d48ea3727f73577899f9258
#
_entry.id   ab2b21ad8d48ea3727f73577899f9258
#
_cell.length_a   1.000
_cell.length_b   1.000
_cell.length_c   1.000
_cell.angle_alpha   90.00
_cell.angle_beta   90.00
_cell.angle_gamma   90.00
#
_symmetry.space_group_name_H-M   'P 1'
#
loop_
_entity.id
_entity.type
_entity.pdbx_description
1 polymer ?
#
loop_
_entity_poly.entity_id
_entity_poly.type
_entity_poly.pdbx_seq_one_letter_code
_entity_poly.pdbx_strand_id
1 'polypeptide(L)'
;VPTDEIPSLTKAEDGGDFYVDTILGTYYVSLNLKRDAFKDAKVRRALSLAIDRDYVANTIMQGTYSAASNIVGPGIVDENGYFYDNANGGSPYIADDYEANLAEAKKLLEEAGYPNGEGYPTIEYSTNDAGYHVPLAEYLQQAWGDLGITLTINKMEWSSFTPARRAGEYDVARNGWVMDYND
;
A
#
# COMPACT_ATOMS: atom_id res chain seq x y z
N VAL A 1 16.78 -2.07 10.45
CA VAL A 1 17.08 -3.52 10.53
C VAL A 1 16.63 -4.15 9.22
N PRO A 2 17.41 -5.08 8.60
CA PRO A 2 16.94 -5.88 7.48
C PRO A 2 15.68 -6.69 7.86
N THR A 3 14.72 -6.78 6.95
CA THR A 3 13.40 -7.38 7.25
C THR A 3 13.49 -8.87 7.58
N ASP A 4 14.42 -9.56 6.95
CA ASP A 4 14.71 -10.99 7.17
C ASP A 4 15.31 -11.30 8.56
N GLU A 5 15.90 -10.31 9.22
CA GLU A 5 16.43 -10.44 10.59
C GLU A 5 15.37 -10.24 11.68
N ILE A 6 14.25 -9.62 11.39
CA ILE A 6 13.21 -9.30 12.38
C ILE A 6 12.71 -10.54 13.15
N PRO A 7 12.41 -11.68 12.49
CA PRO A 7 11.94 -12.86 13.22
C PRO A 7 12.96 -13.46 14.19
N SER A 8 14.25 -13.32 13.91
CA SER A 8 15.30 -13.77 14.81
C SER A 8 15.46 -12.83 16.00
N LEU A 9 15.37 -11.53 15.77
CA LEU A 9 15.49 -10.50 16.80
C LEU A 9 14.31 -10.52 17.77
N THR A 10 13.10 -10.74 17.28
CA THR A 10 11.89 -10.83 18.12
C THR A 10 11.82 -12.10 18.96
N LYS A 11 12.58 -13.16 18.60
CA LYS A 11 12.64 -14.45 19.30
C LYS A 11 13.88 -14.59 20.18
N ALA A 12 14.77 -13.61 20.23
CA ALA A 12 15.99 -13.70 21.00
C ALA A 12 15.67 -13.80 22.51
N GLU A 13 15.91 -14.99 23.09
CA GLU A 13 15.75 -15.26 24.53
C GLU A 13 16.86 -14.60 25.38
N ASP A 14 17.93 -14.15 24.73
CA ASP A 14 19.16 -13.68 25.38
C ASP A 14 19.15 -12.19 25.76
N GLY A 15 17.97 -11.57 25.91
CA GLY A 15 17.83 -10.24 26.50
C GLY A 15 18.31 -9.09 25.60
N GLY A 16 18.34 -9.29 24.28
CA GLY A 16 18.47 -8.19 23.33
C GLY A 16 17.16 -7.39 23.30
N ASP A 17 17.26 -6.11 23.63
CA ASP A 17 16.10 -5.22 23.60
C ASP A 17 15.77 -4.83 22.16
N PHE A 18 15.01 -5.67 21.46
CA PHE A 18 14.45 -5.32 20.16
C PHE A 18 13.03 -4.78 20.33
N TYR A 19 12.86 -3.52 20.04
CA TYR A 19 11.57 -2.84 20.10
C TYR A 19 11.10 -2.45 18.70
N VAL A 20 9.81 -2.66 18.42
CA VAL A 20 9.11 -2.07 17.29
C VAL A 20 8.30 -0.90 17.82
N ASP A 21 8.68 0.30 17.42
CA ASP A 21 8.01 1.52 17.85
C ASP A 21 7.31 2.20 16.66
N THR A 22 6.27 2.97 16.96
CA THR A 22 5.45 3.62 15.93
C THR A 22 6.05 4.96 15.56
N ILE A 23 6.17 5.21 14.26
CA ILE A 23 6.48 6.53 13.71
C ILE A 23 5.25 7.13 13.05
N LEU A 24 5.12 8.46 13.10
CA LEU A 24 4.04 9.18 12.43
C LEU A 24 4.30 9.20 10.92
N GLY A 25 3.85 8.18 10.23
CA GLY A 25 4.07 8.04 8.81
C GLY A 25 3.18 6.99 8.17
N THR A 26 3.01 7.10 6.86
CA THR A 26 2.21 6.17 6.08
C THR A 26 2.98 5.72 4.85
N TYR A 27 3.06 4.41 4.65
CA TYR A 27 3.50 3.82 3.40
C TYR A 27 2.27 3.65 2.49
N TYR A 28 2.36 4.09 1.26
CA TYR A 28 1.25 4.04 0.32
C TYR A 28 1.71 3.82 -1.12
N VAL A 29 0.76 3.49 -1.97
CA VAL A 29 0.95 3.34 -3.41
C VAL A 29 0.32 4.53 -4.12
N SER A 30 1.08 5.18 -5.00
CA SER A 30 0.62 6.29 -5.82
C SER A 30 0.16 5.79 -7.18
N LEU A 31 -1.07 6.14 -7.57
CA LEU A 31 -1.61 5.90 -8.91
C LEU A 31 -1.49 7.21 -9.72
N ASN A 32 -0.91 7.14 -10.91
CA ASN A 32 -0.72 8.33 -11.76
C ASN A 32 -2.01 8.68 -12.52
N LEU A 33 -2.73 9.67 -12.04
CA LEU A 33 -4.00 10.09 -12.65
C LEU A 33 -3.86 10.72 -14.05
N LYS A 34 -2.64 10.94 -14.55
CA LYS A 34 -2.41 11.33 -15.94
C LYS A 34 -2.52 10.14 -16.90
N ARG A 35 -2.48 8.92 -16.38
CA ARG A 35 -2.67 7.69 -17.14
C ARG A 35 -4.16 7.37 -17.24
N ASP A 36 -4.63 7.00 -18.44
CA ASP A 36 -6.04 6.69 -18.68
C ASP A 36 -6.53 5.52 -17.80
N ALA A 37 -5.65 4.56 -17.54
CA ALA A 37 -5.91 3.44 -16.65
C ALA A 37 -6.47 3.84 -15.26
N PHE A 38 -6.14 5.02 -14.75
CA PHE A 38 -6.51 5.43 -13.39
C PHE A 38 -7.49 6.62 -13.33
N LYS A 39 -8.06 7.03 -14.45
CA LYS A 39 -9.01 8.14 -14.46
C LYS A 39 -10.32 7.82 -13.75
N ASP A 40 -10.82 6.59 -13.91
CA ASP A 40 -12.03 6.15 -13.23
C ASP A 40 -11.76 5.90 -11.73
N ALA A 41 -12.56 6.54 -10.88
CA ALA A 41 -12.47 6.37 -9.44
C ALA A 41 -12.84 4.95 -8.97
N LYS A 42 -13.72 4.26 -9.70
CA LYS A 42 -14.11 2.88 -9.39
C LYS A 42 -12.93 1.93 -9.55
N VAL A 43 -12.13 2.11 -10.61
CA VAL A 43 -10.90 1.34 -10.82
C VAL A 43 -9.91 1.56 -9.67
N ARG A 44 -9.64 2.82 -9.31
CA ARG A 44 -8.74 3.13 -8.21
C ARG A 44 -9.19 2.53 -6.89
N ARG A 45 -10.50 2.56 -6.63
CA ARG A 45 -11.10 1.97 -5.45
C ARG A 45 -10.98 0.44 -5.48
N ALA A 46 -11.24 -0.20 -6.61
CA ALA A 46 -11.09 -1.64 -6.80
C ALA A 46 -9.66 -2.11 -6.51
N LEU A 47 -8.66 -1.42 -7.09
CA LEU A 47 -7.25 -1.70 -6.83
C LEU A 47 -6.90 -1.57 -5.34
N SER A 48 -7.46 -0.58 -4.67
CA SER A 48 -7.24 -0.37 -3.23
C SER A 48 -7.88 -1.47 -2.38
N LEU A 49 -9.13 -1.86 -2.68
CA LEU A 49 -9.88 -2.88 -1.94
C LEU A 49 -9.30 -4.29 -2.10
N ALA A 50 -8.63 -4.57 -3.22
CA ALA A 50 -8.00 -5.86 -3.50
C ALA A 50 -6.69 -6.09 -2.71
N ILE A 51 -6.26 -5.15 -1.87
CA ILE A 51 -5.07 -5.30 -1.04
C ILE A 51 -5.49 -5.78 0.35
N ASP A 52 -5.08 -7.00 0.72
CA ASP A 52 -5.13 -7.49 2.09
C ASP A 52 -4.05 -6.78 2.92
N ARG A 53 -4.45 -5.77 3.66
CA ARG A 53 -3.55 -4.92 4.43
C ARG A 53 -3.00 -5.61 5.65
N ASP A 54 -3.75 -6.53 6.24
CA ASP A 54 -3.28 -7.32 7.38
C ASP A 54 -2.21 -8.32 6.95
N TYR A 55 -2.40 -8.96 5.79
CA TYR A 55 -1.36 -9.80 5.21
C TYR A 55 -0.09 -9.00 4.89
N VAL A 56 -0.23 -7.81 4.30
CA VAL A 56 0.91 -6.92 4.04
C VAL A 56 1.63 -6.56 5.33
N ALA A 57 0.91 -6.09 6.35
CA ALA A 57 1.48 -5.66 7.62
C ALA A 57 2.17 -6.80 8.37
N ASN A 58 1.50 -7.95 8.49
CA ASN A 58 1.94 -9.05 9.34
C ASN A 58 2.93 -9.98 8.64
N THR A 59 2.77 -10.21 7.32
CA THR A 59 3.58 -11.17 6.57
C THR A 59 4.71 -10.48 5.80
N ILE A 60 4.41 -9.49 4.97
CA ILE A 60 5.42 -8.85 4.13
C ILE A 60 6.28 -7.89 4.97
N MET A 61 5.64 -7.07 5.81
CA MET A 61 6.30 -6.09 6.69
C MET A 61 6.68 -6.69 8.05
N GLN A 62 6.37 -7.96 8.29
CA GLN A 62 6.74 -8.74 9.49
C GLN A 62 6.36 -8.06 10.81
N GLY A 63 5.17 -7.45 10.86
CA GLY A 63 4.65 -6.79 12.07
C GLY A 63 5.30 -5.44 12.41
N THR A 64 6.17 -4.91 11.54
CA THR A 64 6.77 -3.57 11.74
C THR A 64 5.91 -2.42 11.24
N TYR A 65 4.78 -2.73 10.63
CA TYR A 65 3.75 -1.79 10.18
C TYR A 65 2.38 -2.24 10.67
N SER A 66 1.47 -1.29 10.79
CA SER A 66 0.05 -1.57 11.01
C SER A 66 -0.73 -1.40 9.72
N ALA A 67 -1.79 -2.19 9.55
CA ALA A 67 -2.72 -2.01 8.45
C ALA A 67 -3.34 -0.60 8.49
N ALA A 68 -3.34 0.10 7.35
CA ALA A 68 -3.85 1.46 7.26
C ALA A 68 -5.11 1.53 6.43
N SER A 69 -6.16 2.11 6.97
CA SER A 69 -7.42 2.42 6.29
C SER A 69 -7.49 3.88 5.79
N ASN A 70 -6.54 4.72 6.20
CA ASN A 70 -6.46 6.13 5.88
C ASN A 70 -5.01 6.55 5.59
N ILE A 71 -4.82 7.67 4.89
CA ILE A 71 -3.52 8.27 4.63
C ILE A 71 -2.93 8.91 5.90
N VAL A 72 -3.78 9.42 6.78
CA VAL A 72 -3.39 9.92 8.10
C VAL A 72 -3.59 8.79 9.10
N GLY A 73 -2.52 8.34 9.71
CA GLY A 73 -2.54 7.29 10.71
C GLY A 73 -2.94 7.78 12.10
N PRO A 74 -3.16 6.85 13.05
CA PRO A 74 -3.40 7.21 14.44
C PRO A 74 -2.20 7.93 15.06
N GLY A 75 -2.46 8.79 16.04
CA GLY A 75 -1.43 9.56 16.77
C GLY A 75 -1.18 10.96 16.25
N ILE A 76 -1.70 11.32 15.07
CA ILE A 76 -1.69 12.69 14.58
C ILE A 76 -2.79 13.48 15.29
N VAL A 77 -2.43 14.67 15.80
CA VAL A 77 -3.36 15.55 16.51
C VAL A 77 -3.80 16.71 15.62
N ASP A 78 -5.00 17.22 15.88
CA ASP A 78 -5.53 18.47 15.36
C ASP A 78 -6.12 19.32 16.50
N GLU A 79 -6.76 20.42 16.21
CA GLU A 79 -7.39 21.30 17.20
C GLU A 79 -8.51 20.63 18.03
N ASN A 80 -9.04 19.50 17.57
CA ASN A 80 -10.12 18.74 18.20
C ASN A 80 -9.62 17.45 18.89
N GLY A 81 -8.32 17.18 18.90
CA GLY A 81 -7.71 15.98 19.46
C GLY A 81 -7.06 15.10 18.41
N TYR A 82 -7.28 13.78 18.47
CA TYR A 82 -6.71 12.86 17.47
C TYR A 82 -7.52 12.91 16.17
N PHE A 83 -6.86 13.35 15.09
CA PHE A 83 -7.47 13.48 13.76
C PHE A 83 -8.09 12.16 13.28
N TYR A 84 -7.40 11.04 13.48
CA TYR A 84 -7.86 9.73 13.04
C TYR A 84 -9.20 9.34 13.69
N ASP A 85 -9.34 9.58 15.00
CA ASP A 85 -10.57 9.29 15.74
C ASP A 85 -11.71 10.22 15.31
N ASN A 86 -11.40 11.52 15.12
CA ASN A 86 -12.37 12.51 14.67
C ASN A 86 -12.84 12.25 13.22
N ALA A 87 -11.97 11.70 12.38
CA ALA A 87 -12.28 11.27 11.02
C ALA A 87 -12.94 9.87 10.96
N ASN A 88 -13.59 9.41 12.03
CA ASN A 88 -14.24 8.11 12.21
C ASN A 88 -13.29 6.90 12.17
N GLY A 89 -12.07 7.06 12.64
CA GLY A 89 -11.17 5.95 12.94
C GLY A 89 -10.72 5.13 11.73
N GLY A 90 -11.02 5.57 10.51
CA GLY A 90 -10.67 4.81 9.35
C GLY A 90 -11.50 5.19 8.12
N SER A 91 -11.28 4.45 7.06
CA SER A 91 -12.00 4.65 5.82
C SER A 91 -13.32 3.86 5.83
N PRO A 92 -14.47 4.52 5.59
CA PRO A 92 -15.71 3.78 5.32
C PRO A 92 -15.64 2.95 4.03
N TYR A 93 -14.53 3.03 3.29
CA TYR A 93 -14.32 2.35 2.03
C TYR A 93 -13.64 0.98 2.16
N ILE A 94 -13.10 0.64 3.32
CA ILE A 94 -12.38 -0.61 3.58
C ILE A 94 -13.03 -1.28 4.77
N ALA A 95 -13.63 -2.46 4.52
CA ALA A 95 -14.19 -3.29 5.57
C ALA A 95 -13.06 -4.10 6.23
N ASP A 96 -13.29 -4.56 7.47
CA ASP A 96 -12.37 -5.46 8.16
C ASP A 96 -12.35 -6.86 7.51
N ASP A 97 -13.35 -7.19 6.71
CA ASP A 97 -13.45 -8.44 5.96
C ASP A 97 -12.84 -8.28 4.56
N TYR A 98 -11.68 -8.91 4.35
CA TYR A 98 -10.97 -8.88 3.07
C TYR A 98 -11.77 -9.51 1.92
N GLU A 99 -12.50 -10.60 2.18
CA GLU A 99 -13.31 -11.26 1.15
C GLU A 99 -14.44 -10.35 0.65
N ALA A 100 -15.06 -9.59 1.56
CA ALA A 100 -16.05 -8.58 1.21
C ALA A 100 -15.43 -7.44 0.38
N ASN A 101 -14.23 -7.00 0.75
CA ASN A 101 -13.47 -5.99 -0.02
C ASN A 101 -13.15 -6.50 -1.43
N LEU A 102 -12.70 -7.74 -1.57
CA LEU A 102 -12.36 -8.34 -2.86
C LEU A 102 -13.60 -8.50 -3.76
N ALA A 103 -14.72 -8.89 -3.18
CA ALA A 103 -15.98 -8.98 -3.90
C ALA A 103 -16.45 -7.61 -4.43
N GLU A 104 -16.38 -6.57 -3.61
CA GLU A 104 -16.68 -5.20 -4.03
C GLU A 104 -15.69 -4.69 -5.08
N ALA A 105 -14.39 -5.02 -4.97
CA ALA A 105 -13.39 -4.69 -5.97
C ALA A 105 -13.74 -5.25 -7.35
N LYS A 106 -14.11 -6.52 -7.44
CA LYS A 106 -14.54 -7.18 -8.68
C LYS A 106 -15.77 -6.49 -9.29
N LYS A 107 -16.76 -6.20 -8.46
CA LYS A 107 -17.97 -5.48 -8.89
C LYS A 107 -17.64 -4.07 -9.43
N LEU A 108 -16.78 -3.32 -8.75
CA LEU A 108 -16.37 -1.99 -9.20
C LEU A 108 -15.62 -2.01 -10.54
N LEU A 109 -14.80 -3.04 -10.79
CA LEU A 109 -14.15 -3.23 -12.09
C LEU A 109 -15.16 -3.57 -13.18
N GLU A 110 -16.13 -4.44 -12.92
CA GLU A 110 -17.21 -4.73 -13.86
C GLU A 110 -18.02 -3.47 -14.20
N GLU A 111 -18.40 -2.68 -13.18
CA GLU A 111 -19.09 -1.40 -13.36
C GLU A 111 -18.26 -0.33 -14.11
N ALA A 112 -16.92 -0.42 -14.05
CA ALA A 112 -16.01 0.41 -14.82
C ALA A 112 -15.81 -0.08 -16.27
N GLY A 113 -16.42 -1.21 -16.64
CA GLY A 113 -16.34 -1.78 -17.99
C GLY A 113 -15.20 -2.81 -18.18
N TYR A 114 -14.62 -3.31 -17.08
CA TYR A 114 -13.53 -4.29 -17.10
C TYR A 114 -13.90 -5.58 -16.32
N PRO A 115 -14.94 -6.33 -16.72
CA PRO A 115 -15.32 -7.55 -16.03
C PRO A 115 -14.14 -8.54 -16.04
N ASN A 116 -13.76 -9.03 -14.86
CA ASN A 116 -12.57 -9.90 -14.69
C ASN A 116 -11.28 -9.32 -15.26
N GLY A 117 -11.13 -7.98 -15.32
CA GLY A 117 -9.98 -7.30 -15.88
C GLY A 117 -9.92 -7.28 -17.41
N GLU A 118 -10.92 -7.81 -18.10
CA GLU A 118 -10.93 -7.88 -19.57
C GLU A 118 -10.83 -6.49 -20.20
N GLY A 119 -9.84 -6.32 -21.09
CA GLY A 119 -9.59 -5.05 -21.78
C GLY A 119 -8.86 -4.00 -20.94
N TYR A 120 -8.56 -4.28 -19.66
CA TYR A 120 -7.75 -3.37 -18.86
C TYR A 120 -6.29 -3.39 -19.34
N PRO A 121 -5.63 -2.23 -19.49
CA PRO A 121 -4.25 -2.18 -19.96
C PRO A 121 -3.28 -2.80 -18.95
N THR A 122 -2.16 -3.34 -19.45
CA THR A 122 -1.03 -3.67 -18.57
C THR A 122 -0.49 -2.39 -17.92
N ILE A 123 -0.28 -2.43 -16.62
CA ILE A 123 0.25 -1.31 -15.84
C ILE A 123 1.62 -1.66 -15.25
N GLU A 124 2.46 -0.65 -15.07
CA GLU A 124 3.79 -0.81 -14.50
C GLU A 124 3.84 -0.28 -13.05
N TYR A 125 4.36 -1.09 -12.14
CA TYR A 125 4.68 -0.69 -10.78
C TYR A 125 6.16 -0.38 -10.65
N SER A 126 6.49 0.87 -10.38
CA SER A 126 7.85 1.33 -10.16
C SER A 126 8.20 1.31 -8.66
N THR A 127 9.32 0.68 -8.34
CA THR A 127 9.84 0.57 -6.97
C THR A 127 11.36 0.64 -6.96
N ASN A 128 11.95 0.96 -5.81
CA ASN A 128 13.37 0.76 -5.60
C ASN A 128 13.66 -0.64 -5.03
N ASP A 129 14.84 -1.15 -5.35
CA ASP A 129 15.29 -2.46 -4.93
C ASP A 129 15.89 -2.40 -3.52
N ALA A 130 15.02 -2.44 -2.49
CA ALA A 130 15.44 -2.44 -1.09
C ALA A 130 14.40 -3.10 -0.19
N GLY A 131 14.83 -3.93 0.74
CA GLY A 131 14.01 -4.53 1.80
C GLY A 131 12.71 -5.15 1.28
N TYR A 132 11.60 -4.82 1.91
CA TYR A 132 10.27 -5.35 1.60
C TYR A 132 9.59 -4.72 0.35
N HIS A 133 10.22 -3.78 -0.33
CA HIS A 133 9.59 -3.10 -1.48
C HIS A 133 9.34 -4.03 -2.67
N VAL A 134 10.27 -4.95 -2.92
CA VAL A 134 10.12 -5.94 -3.99
C VAL A 134 9.09 -7.01 -3.61
N PRO A 135 9.15 -7.66 -2.44
CA PRO A 135 8.10 -8.56 -1.97
C PRO A 135 6.70 -7.94 -2.00
N LEU A 136 6.58 -6.65 -1.64
CA LEU A 136 5.29 -5.94 -1.75
C LEU A 136 4.84 -5.79 -3.20
N ALA A 137 5.74 -5.48 -4.13
CA ALA A 137 5.41 -5.38 -5.55
C ALA A 137 4.93 -6.72 -6.13
N GLU A 138 5.58 -7.82 -5.75
CA GLU A 138 5.20 -9.19 -6.13
C GLU A 138 3.82 -9.56 -5.56
N TYR A 139 3.55 -9.18 -4.32
CA TYR A 139 2.22 -9.34 -3.73
C TYR A 139 1.15 -8.54 -4.48
N LEU A 140 1.40 -7.27 -4.80
CA LEU A 140 0.46 -6.46 -5.58
C LEU A 140 0.22 -7.04 -6.99
N GLN A 141 1.25 -7.61 -7.61
CA GLN A 141 1.13 -8.30 -8.89
C GLN A 141 0.15 -9.48 -8.77
N GLN A 142 0.25 -10.27 -7.70
CA GLN A 142 -0.68 -11.37 -7.44
C GLN A 142 -2.09 -10.85 -7.12
N ALA A 143 -2.25 -9.94 -6.16
CA ALA A 143 -3.53 -9.44 -5.69
C ALA A 143 -4.35 -8.77 -6.82
N TRP A 144 -3.69 -8.00 -7.68
CA TRP A 144 -4.35 -7.42 -8.85
C TRP A 144 -4.51 -8.41 -10.00
N GLY A 145 -3.64 -9.44 -10.07
CA GLY A 145 -3.81 -10.58 -10.95
C GLY A 145 -5.12 -11.35 -10.66
N ASP A 146 -5.54 -11.45 -9.40
CA ASP A 146 -6.81 -12.05 -8.99
C ASP A 146 -8.04 -11.24 -9.43
N LEU A 147 -7.83 -9.97 -9.79
CA LEU A 147 -8.81 -9.12 -10.48
C LEU A 147 -8.73 -9.23 -12.02
N GLY A 148 -7.79 -10.01 -12.57
CA GLY A 148 -7.51 -10.10 -14.00
C GLY A 148 -6.64 -8.96 -14.56
N ILE A 149 -6.00 -8.16 -13.69
CA ILE A 149 -5.16 -7.03 -14.09
C ILE A 149 -3.70 -7.48 -14.17
N THR A 150 -3.05 -7.20 -15.29
CA THR A 150 -1.63 -7.50 -15.48
C THR A 150 -0.77 -6.34 -14.95
N LEU A 151 0.07 -6.64 -13.93
CA LEU A 151 1.06 -5.72 -13.38
C LEU A 151 2.46 -6.17 -13.75
N THR A 152 3.28 -5.28 -14.31
CA THR A 152 4.72 -5.48 -14.47
C THR A 152 5.48 -4.71 -13.39
N ILE A 153 6.64 -5.25 -12.96
CA ILE A 153 7.44 -4.64 -11.90
C ILE A 153 8.71 -4.04 -12.49
N ASN A 154 8.90 -2.75 -12.29
CA ASN A 154 10.09 -2.01 -12.66
C ASN A 154 10.91 -1.70 -11.40
N LYS A 155 11.99 -2.47 -11.20
CA LYS A 155 12.93 -2.28 -10.09
C LYS A 155 14.02 -1.31 -10.51
N MET A 156 14.23 -0.28 -9.72
CA MET A 156 15.17 0.79 -10.00
C MET A 156 16.10 1.01 -8.79
N GLU A 157 17.31 1.46 -9.06
CA GLU A 157 18.16 2.03 -8.02
C GLU A 157 17.52 3.30 -7.45
N TRP A 158 17.70 3.56 -6.16
CA TRP A 158 17.09 4.72 -5.48
C TRP A 158 17.38 6.05 -6.16
N SER A 159 18.61 6.22 -6.66
CA SER A 159 19.07 7.41 -7.37
C SER A 159 18.32 7.67 -8.68
N SER A 160 17.83 6.62 -9.33
CA SER A 160 17.03 6.67 -10.56
C SER A 160 15.53 6.73 -10.26
N PHE A 161 15.08 5.97 -9.26
CA PHE A 161 13.68 5.91 -8.86
C PHE A 161 13.13 7.27 -8.39
N THR A 162 13.89 7.96 -7.55
CA THR A 162 13.42 9.21 -6.95
C THR A 162 13.14 10.32 -7.97
N PRO A 163 14.05 10.65 -8.92
CA PRO A 163 13.75 11.64 -9.94
C PRO A 163 12.64 11.20 -10.91
N ALA A 164 12.60 9.93 -11.34
CA ALA A 164 11.54 9.41 -12.20
C ALA A 164 10.16 9.54 -11.54
N ARG A 165 10.04 9.16 -10.26
CA ARG A 165 8.81 9.33 -9.50
C ARG A 165 8.40 10.80 -9.39
N ARG A 166 9.34 11.72 -9.10
CA ARG A 166 9.07 13.16 -9.02
C ARG A 166 8.63 13.76 -10.35
N ALA A 167 9.15 13.24 -11.46
CA ALA A 167 8.76 13.64 -12.81
C ALA A 167 7.40 13.05 -13.23
N GLY A 168 6.85 12.10 -12.48
CA GLY A 168 5.61 11.39 -12.84
C GLY A 168 5.82 10.34 -13.95
N GLU A 169 7.02 9.81 -14.07
CA GLU A 169 7.41 8.78 -15.05
C GLU A 169 7.11 7.38 -14.50
N TYR A 170 5.84 7.10 -14.19
CA TYR A 170 5.34 5.82 -13.69
C TYR A 170 3.85 5.70 -14.00
N ASP A 171 3.34 4.48 -13.95
CA ASP A 171 1.89 4.23 -13.87
C ASP A 171 1.47 4.12 -12.42
N VAL A 172 2.14 3.26 -11.67
CA VAL A 172 1.99 3.05 -10.23
C VAL A 172 3.38 3.14 -9.59
N ALA A 173 3.49 3.77 -8.43
CA ALA A 173 4.76 3.86 -7.73
C ALA A 173 4.60 3.66 -6.23
N ARG A 174 5.61 3.00 -5.62
CA ARG A 174 5.70 2.98 -4.17
C ARG A 174 5.94 4.38 -3.64
N ASN A 175 5.39 4.70 -2.50
CA ASN A 175 5.58 5.97 -1.85
C ASN A 175 5.53 5.83 -0.32
N GLY A 176 5.87 6.88 0.39
CA GLY A 176 5.76 6.97 1.84
C GLY A 176 5.96 8.41 2.26
N TRP A 177 5.33 8.77 3.33
CA TRP A 177 5.50 10.05 4.01
C TRP A 177 5.72 9.80 5.49
N VAL A 178 6.73 10.41 6.05
CA VAL A 178 6.96 10.49 7.49
C VAL A 178 6.77 11.95 7.86
N MET A 179 5.97 12.20 8.88
CA MET A 179 5.70 13.56 9.36
C MET A 179 6.96 14.19 9.92
N ASP A 180 7.16 15.48 9.65
CA ASP A 180 8.27 16.26 10.24
C ASP A 180 7.95 16.63 11.69
N TYR A 181 6.66 16.74 12.05
CA TYR A 181 6.14 17.04 13.38
C TYR A 181 4.70 16.53 13.51
N ASN A 182 4.19 16.48 14.73
CA ASN A 182 2.83 16.01 15.02
C ASN A 182 1.85 17.20 15.00
N ASP A 183 1.30 17.47 13.80
CA ASP A 183 0.25 18.47 13.57
C ASP A 183 -0.56 18.13 12.30
#